data_1d2e0e757ef5a6bcf9d29d145fde4c5a
#
_entry.id   1d2e0e757ef5a6bcf9d29d145fde4c5a
#
_cell.length_a   1.000
_cell.length_b   1.000
_cell.length_c   1.000
_cell.angle_alpha   90.00
_cell.angle_beta   90.00
_cell.angle_gamma   90.00
#
_symmetry.space_group_name_H-M   'P 1'
#
loop_
_entity.id
_entity.type
_entity.pdbx_description
1 polymer ?
#
loop_
_entity_poly.entity_id
_entity_poly.type
_entity_poly.pdbx_seq_one_letter_code
_entity_poly.pdbx_strand_id
1 'polypeptide(L)'
;QDLNYDAYIETGEDGGVQAVLDATDGLGANVVIVTAGSAAAQRAGIAMTGKMGKVCLFAGLPKDTPELSFDVNFVHYRQITLYGTFSSAPRHNALAVELIRSGKINADRILTHAVALEDIVHGFDLVEHRAGMRVAVVPHMEELAADIARHPDLVISKG
;
A
#
# COMPACT_ATOMS: atom_id res chain seq x y z
N GLN A 1 5.85 12.65 -5.91
CA GLN A 1 5.79 12.65 -7.39
C GLN A 1 7.05 12.11 -8.10
N ASP A 2 8.03 11.57 -7.38
CA ASP A 2 9.28 11.06 -7.96
C ASP A 2 9.42 9.53 -7.80
N LEU A 3 8.34 8.83 -7.60
CA LEU A 3 8.28 7.40 -7.81
C LEU A 3 8.05 7.20 -9.30
N ASN A 4 8.89 6.39 -9.93
CA ASN A 4 8.90 6.19 -11.39
C ASN A 4 7.68 5.36 -11.81
N TYR A 5 6.50 6.00 -11.85
CA TYR A 5 5.26 5.42 -12.36
C TYR A 5 5.05 5.82 -13.81
N ASP A 6 4.55 4.92 -14.63
CA ASP A 6 4.11 5.23 -15.99
C ASP A 6 2.87 6.12 -15.98
N ALA A 7 1.96 5.92 -15.02
CA ALA A 7 0.77 6.74 -14.84
C ALA A 7 0.31 6.77 -13.37
N TYR A 8 -0.27 7.89 -12.96
CA TYR A 8 -1.03 8.05 -11.73
C TYR A 8 -2.50 8.26 -12.10
N ILE A 9 -3.37 7.39 -11.59
CA ILE A 9 -4.81 7.42 -11.87
C ILE A 9 -5.54 7.74 -10.58
N GLU A 10 -6.26 8.86 -10.55
CA GLU A 10 -7.21 9.14 -9.49
C GLU A 10 -8.46 8.28 -9.68
N THR A 11 -8.86 7.59 -8.62
CA THR A 11 -10.04 6.74 -8.67
C THR A 11 -11.31 7.57 -8.61
N GLY A 12 -12.12 7.52 -9.68
CA GLY A 12 -13.47 8.07 -9.73
C GLY A 12 -14.52 7.11 -9.15
N GLU A 13 -15.77 7.29 -9.53
CA GLU A 13 -16.91 6.47 -9.06
C GLU A 13 -16.78 5.00 -9.47
N ASP A 14 -16.14 4.71 -10.60
CA ASP A 14 -15.86 3.36 -11.11
C ASP A 14 -14.60 2.71 -10.48
N GLY A 15 -13.95 3.39 -9.52
CA GLY A 15 -12.72 2.92 -8.91
C GLY A 15 -11.50 2.95 -9.84
N GLY A 16 -11.54 3.76 -10.90
CA GLY A 16 -10.45 3.92 -11.87
C GLY A 16 -10.39 2.82 -12.94
N VAL A 17 -11.43 2.00 -13.06
CA VAL A 17 -11.47 0.87 -14.02
C VAL A 17 -11.29 1.37 -15.45
N GLN A 18 -12.07 2.37 -15.87
CA GLN A 18 -12.00 2.87 -17.22
C GLN A 18 -10.63 3.49 -17.54
N ALA A 19 -10.07 4.25 -16.62
CA ALA A 19 -8.76 4.87 -16.80
C ALA A 19 -7.63 3.81 -16.95
N VAL A 20 -7.71 2.69 -16.23
CA VAL A 20 -6.76 1.57 -16.43
C VAL A 20 -6.97 0.90 -17.79
N LEU A 21 -8.21 0.71 -18.21
CA LEU A 21 -8.51 0.15 -19.54
C LEU A 21 -7.99 1.07 -20.64
N ASP A 22 -8.19 2.37 -20.54
CA ASP A 22 -7.70 3.35 -21.52
C ASP A 22 -6.16 3.37 -21.56
N ALA A 23 -5.50 3.29 -20.41
CA ALA A 23 -4.04 3.25 -20.31
C ALA A 23 -3.42 1.92 -20.82
N THR A 24 -4.25 0.91 -21.04
CA THR A 24 -3.84 -0.44 -21.48
C THR A 24 -4.48 -0.85 -22.82
N ASP A 25 -4.93 0.10 -23.63
CA ASP A 25 -5.59 -0.14 -24.92
C ASP A 25 -6.76 -1.14 -24.82
N GLY A 26 -7.51 -1.11 -23.73
CA GLY A 26 -8.64 -2.00 -23.44
C GLY A 26 -8.25 -3.39 -22.96
N LEU A 27 -6.97 -3.72 -22.85
CA LEU A 27 -6.51 -5.06 -22.46
C LEU A 27 -6.71 -5.31 -20.95
N GLY A 28 -6.61 -4.28 -20.13
CA GLY A 28 -6.60 -4.36 -18.67
C GLY A 28 -5.23 -4.75 -18.09
N ALA A 29 -5.10 -4.62 -16.79
CA ALA A 29 -3.83 -4.87 -16.11
C ALA A 29 -3.50 -6.37 -15.99
N ASN A 30 -2.25 -6.74 -16.22
CA ASN A 30 -1.79 -8.13 -16.05
C ASN A 30 -1.74 -8.56 -14.58
N VAL A 31 -1.42 -7.61 -13.68
CA VAL A 31 -1.37 -7.84 -12.24
C VAL A 31 -2.02 -6.65 -11.54
N VAL A 32 -2.95 -6.94 -10.64
CA VAL A 32 -3.61 -5.96 -9.79
C VAL A 32 -3.36 -6.32 -8.33
N ILE A 33 -2.88 -5.39 -7.53
CA ILE A 33 -2.71 -5.55 -6.08
C ILE A 33 -3.67 -4.60 -5.38
N VAL A 34 -4.72 -5.15 -4.75
CA VAL A 34 -5.73 -4.35 -4.07
C VAL A 34 -5.31 -4.14 -2.61
N THR A 35 -4.84 -2.94 -2.31
CA THR A 35 -4.37 -2.58 -0.96
C THR A 35 -5.43 -1.87 -0.12
N ALA A 36 -6.58 -1.53 -0.70
CA ALA A 36 -7.69 -0.91 0.02
C ALA A 36 -8.67 -1.97 0.54
N GLY A 37 -9.00 -1.89 1.84
CA GLY A 37 -9.89 -2.83 2.53
C GLY A 37 -11.38 -2.52 2.32
N SER A 38 -11.82 -2.34 1.08
CA SER A 38 -13.23 -2.13 0.74
C SER A 38 -13.71 -3.04 -0.39
N ALA A 39 -14.97 -3.46 -0.33
CA ALA A 39 -15.58 -4.29 -1.35
C ALA A 39 -15.61 -3.59 -2.73
N ALA A 40 -15.77 -2.27 -2.75
CA ALA A 40 -15.73 -1.49 -3.98
C ALA A 40 -14.35 -1.57 -4.65
N ALA A 41 -13.27 -1.38 -3.89
CA ALA A 41 -11.90 -1.46 -4.41
C ALA A 41 -11.57 -2.89 -4.90
N GLN A 42 -12.02 -3.92 -4.20
CA GLN A 42 -11.80 -5.31 -4.64
C GLN A 42 -12.57 -5.63 -5.93
N ARG A 43 -13.82 -5.17 -6.08
CA ARG A 43 -14.58 -5.29 -7.34
C ARG A 43 -13.91 -4.55 -8.49
N ALA A 44 -13.50 -3.31 -8.26
CA ALA A 44 -12.78 -2.52 -9.27
C ALA A 44 -11.47 -3.20 -9.68
N GLY A 45 -10.71 -3.75 -8.72
CA GLY A 45 -9.49 -4.52 -8.99
C GLY A 45 -9.74 -5.74 -9.88
N ILE A 46 -10.84 -6.46 -9.66
CA ILE A 46 -11.22 -7.58 -10.55
C ILE A 46 -11.60 -7.03 -11.94
N ALA A 47 -12.43 -5.99 -12.01
CA ALA A 47 -12.95 -5.46 -13.27
C ALA A 47 -11.87 -4.86 -14.19
N MET A 48 -10.83 -4.25 -13.63
CA MET A 48 -9.71 -3.70 -14.42
C MET A 48 -8.67 -4.73 -14.85
N THR A 49 -8.81 -5.99 -14.42
CA THR A 49 -7.83 -7.04 -14.71
C THR A 49 -8.01 -7.57 -16.13
N GLY A 50 -6.91 -7.68 -16.84
CA GLY A 50 -6.85 -8.23 -18.19
C GLY A 50 -7.06 -9.74 -18.23
N LYS A 51 -7.19 -10.28 -19.46
CA LYS A 51 -7.31 -11.73 -19.69
C LYS A 51 -6.05 -12.46 -19.21
N MET A 52 -6.22 -13.59 -18.50
CA MET A 52 -5.15 -14.36 -17.83
C MET A 52 -4.40 -13.56 -16.75
N GLY A 53 -4.97 -12.44 -16.30
CA GLY A 53 -4.37 -11.58 -15.28
C GLY A 53 -4.51 -12.18 -13.88
N LYS A 54 -3.87 -11.50 -12.92
CA LYS A 54 -3.81 -11.92 -11.51
C LYS A 54 -4.29 -10.79 -10.61
N VAL A 55 -5.17 -11.10 -9.67
CA VAL A 55 -5.61 -10.16 -8.65
C VAL A 55 -5.14 -10.65 -7.28
N CYS A 56 -4.37 -9.83 -6.61
CA CYS A 56 -3.95 -10.05 -5.23
C CYS A 56 -4.87 -9.25 -4.29
N LEU A 57 -5.66 -9.94 -3.48
CA LEU A 57 -6.42 -9.36 -2.38
C LEU A 57 -5.46 -9.18 -1.19
N PHE A 58 -4.73 -8.05 -1.21
CA PHE A 58 -3.72 -7.74 -0.21
C PHE A 58 -4.36 -7.23 1.09
N ALA A 59 -5.38 -6.38 1.00
CA ALA A 59 -6.16 -5.94 2.15
C ALA A 59 -7.42 -6.79 2.29
N GLY A 60 -7.72 -7.18 3.55
CA GLY A 60 -8.98 -7.83 3.90
C GLY A 60 -10.15 -6.86 3.94
N LEU A 61 -11.37 -7.39 3.93
CA LEU A 61 -12.60 -6.63 4.19
C LEU A 61 -12.83 -6.48 5.71
N PRO A 62 -13.67 -5.52 6.14
CA PRO A 62 -14.08 -5.42 7.53
C PRO A 62 -14.72 -6.73 8.03
N LYS A 63 -14.51 -7.07 9.31
CA LYS A 63 -14.97 -8.34 9.86
C LYS A 63 -16.49 -8.50 9.89
N ASP A 64 -17.20 -7.40 9.97
CA ASP A 64 -18.67 -7.31 9.96
C ASP A 64 -19.27 -7.38 8.54
N THR A 65 -18.48 -7.13 7.53
CA THR A 65 -18.88 -7.16 6.11
C THR A 65 -17.85 -7.91 5.25
N PRO A 66 -17.61 -9.22 5.52
CA PRO A 66 -16.50 -9.96 4.91
C PRO A 66 -16.79 -10.46 3.49
N GLU A 67 -18.00 -10.26 3.00
CA GLU A 67 -18.45 -10.83 1.74
C GLU A 67 -18.19 -9.91 0.54
N LEU A 68 -17.84 -10.52 -0.59
CA LEU A 68 -17.63 -9.85 -1.86
C LEU A 68 -18.46 -10.51 -2.95
N SER A 69 -19.39 -9.75 -3.52
CA SER A 69 -20.13 -10.17 -4.71
C SER A 69 -19.48 -9.61 -5.97
N PHE A 70 -19.23 -10.46 -6.97
CA PHE A 70 -18.70 -10.10 -8.29
C PHE A 70 -19.19 -11.09 -9.36
N ASP A 71 -19.02 -10.73 -10.64
CA ASP A 71 -19.35 -11.58 -11.77
C ASP A 71 -18.35 -12.75 -11.91
N VAL A 72 -18.78 -13.93 -11.55
CA VAL A 72 -17.95 -15.16 -11.63
C VAL A 72 -17.62 -15.50 -13.08
N ASN A 73 -18.54 -15.24 -14.03
CA ASN A 73 -18.29 -15.51 -15.45
C ASN A 73 -17.19 -14.60 -16.02
N PHE A 74 -17.10 -13.36 -15.53
CA PHE A 74 -15.98 -12.49 -15.89
C PHE A 74 -14.63 -13.11 -15.53
N VAL A 75 -14.52 -13.66 -14.33
CA VAL A 75 -13.29 -14.35 -13.88
C VAL A 75 -13.06 -15.63 -14.67
N HIS A 76 -14.10 -16.44 -14.86
CA HIS A 76 -14.03 -17.73 -15.56
C HIS A 76 -13.59 -17.59 -17.02
N TYR A 77 -14.33 -16.80 -17.82
CA TYR A 77 -14.05 -16.68 -19.24
C TYR A 77 -12.80 -15.87 -19.58
N ARG A 78 -12.33 -15.06 -18.64
CA ARG A 78 -11.06 -14.33 -18.78
C ARG A 78 -9.87 -15.05 -18.16
N GLN A 79 -10.09 -16.22 -17.53
CA GLN A 79 -9.05 -17.02 -16.88
C GLN A 79 -8.27 -16.23 -15.83
N ILE A 80 -8.95 -15.38 -15.03
CA ILE A 80 -8.33 -14.55 -14.01
C ILE A 80 -8.01 -15.40 -12.79
N THR A 81 -6.83 -15.21 -12.21
CA THR A 81 -6.45 -15.82 -10.94
C THR A 81 -6.68 -14.84 -9.79
N LEU A 82 -7.50 -15.24 -8.80
CA LEU A 82 -7.66 -14.51 -7.55
C LEU A 82 -6.85 -15.22 -6.46
N TYR A 83 -6.06 -14.48 -5.69
CA TYR A 83 -5.36 -15.02 -4.55
C TYR A 83 -5.27 -13.99 -3.41
N GLY A 84 -5.26 -14.49 -2.17
CA GLY A 84 -5.08 -13.69 -0.97
C GLY A 84 -3.64 -13.72 -0.48
N THR A 85 -3.26 -12.68 0.24
CA THR A 85 -2.00 -12.63 1.00
C THR A 85 -2.29 -12.17 2.41
N PHE A 86 -1.50 -12.64 3.35
CA PHE A 86 -1.63 -12.21 4.75
C PHE A 86 -0.26 -12.15 5.41
N SER A 87 0.01 -11.01 6.05
CA SER A 87 1.22 -10.80 6.85
C SER A 87 2.53 -10.99 6.06
N SER A 88 3.64 -11.12 6.75
CA SER A 88 4.97 -11.34 6.19
C SER A 88 5.75 -12.38 7.00
N ALA A 89 6.65 -13.11 6.34
CA ALA A 89 7.60 -13.99 7.01
C ALA A 89 8.89 -13.22 7.35
N PRO A 90 9.69 -13.70 8.31
CA PRO A 90 10.98 -13.05 8.67
C PRO A 90 11.90 -12.77 7.47
N ARG A 91 11.91 -13.66 6.48
CA ARG A 91 12.68 -13.45 5.23
C ARG A 91 12.24 -12.21 4.45
N HIS A 92 10.96 -11.85 4.49
CA HIS A 92 10.45 -10.65 3.79
C HIS A 92 10.92 -9.37 4.51
N ASN A 93 10.97 -9.40 5.84
CA ASN A 93 11.49 -8.28 6.63
C ASN A 93 13.00 -8.11 6.39
N ALA A 94 13.76 -9.22 6.36
CA ALA A 94 15.18 -9.17 6.03
C ALA A 94 15.44 -8.58 4.64
N LEU A 95 14.64 -9.00 3.63
CA LEU A 95 14.73 -8.46 2.28
C LEU A 95 14.37 -6.97 2.24
N ALA A 96 13.34 -6.54 2.97
CA ALA A 96 12.96 -5.12 3.04
C ALA A 96 14.11 -4.26 3.60
N VAL A 97 14.75 -4.72 4.68
CA VAL A 97 15.92 -4.04 5.26
C VAL A 97 17.07 -3.96 4.25
N GLU A 98 17.34 -5.04 3.52
CA GLU A 98 18.39 -5.06 2.48
C GLU A 98 18.08 -4.06 1.35
N LEU A 99 16.83 -3.99 0.89
CA LEU A 99 16.39 -3.07 -0.17
C LEU A 99 16.54 -1.60 0.28
N ILE A 100 16.22 -1.30 1.53
CA ILE A 100 16.43 0.04 2.11
C ILE A 100 17.93 0.35 2.20
N ARG A 101 18.74 -0.56 2.77
CA ARG A 101 20.19 -0.36 2.93
C ARG A 101 20.92 -0.19 1.60
N SER A 102 20.47 -0.87 0.56
CA SER A 102 21.04 -0.75 -0.80
C SER A 102 20.56 0.47 -1.58
N GLY A 103 19.68 1.31 -0.99
CA GLY A 103 19.10 2.48 -1.65
C GLY A 103 18.10 2.17 -2.74
N LYS A 104 17.69 0.91 -2.90
CA LYS A 104 16.66 0.52 -3.89
C LYS A 104 15.26 0.98 -3.47
N ILE A 105 15.04 1.13 -2.16
CA ILE A 105 13.84 1.75 -1.60
C ILE A 105 14.29 2.96 -0.80
N ASN A 106 13.78 4.13 -1.16
CA ASN A 106 14.01 5.35 -0.39
C ASN A 106 13.00 5.42 0.75
N ALA A 107 13.42 5.01 1.96
CA ALA A 107 12.58 5.01 3.15
C ALA A 107 12.24 6.43 3.63
N ASP A 108 13.08 7.43 3.35
CA ASP A 108 12.87 8.82 3.79
C ASP A 108 11.59 9.43 3.24
N ARG A 109 11.20 8.99 2.04
CA ARG A 109 9.95 9.43 1.41
C ARG A 109 8.69 8.80 2.01
N ILE A 110 8.86 7.71 2.75
CA ILE A 110 7.77 6.94 3.34
C ILE A 110 7.64 7.28 4.83
N LEU A 111 8.78 7.48 5.52
CA LEU A 111 8.84 7.85 6.93
C LEU A 111 8.52 9.34 7.04
N THR A 112 7.34 9.66 7.53
CA THR A 112 6.89 11.05 7.67
C THR A 112 6.99 11.57 9.10
N HIS A 113 6.93 10.67 10.08
CA HIS A 113 6.97 11.03 11.50
C HIS A 113 7.87 10.06 12.27
N ALA A 114 8.48 10.56 13.33
CA ALA A 114 9.18 9.76 14.34
C ALA A 114 8.71 10.14 15.73
N VAL A 115 8.49 9.16 16.58
CA VAL A 115 8.14 9.32 17.99
C VAL A 115 9.11 8.53 18.87
N ALA A 116 9.37 9.00 20.08
CA ALA A 116 10.10 8.22 21.06
C ALA A 116 9.28 6.98 21.48
N LEU A 117 9.94 5.97 22.03
CA LEU A 117 9.25 4.77 22.52
C LEU A 117 8.25 5.13 23.64
N GLU A 118 8.60 6.11 24.48
CA GLU A 118 7.74 6.61 25.56
C GLU A 118 6.46 7.27 25.04
N ASP A 119 6.50 7.84 23.83
CA ASP A 119 5.40 8.52 23.15
C ASP A 119 4.63 7.60 22.17
N ILE A 120 4.75 6.28 22.31
CA ILE A 120 4.16 5.31 21.36
C ILE A 120 2.63 5.48 21.21
N VAL A 121 1.92 5.87 22.27
CA VAL A 121 0.47 6.10 22.22
C VAL A 121 0.16 7.25 21.26
N HIS A 122 0.91 8.34 21.34
CA HIS A 122 0.80 9.45 20.39
C HIS A 122 1.14 9.00 18.95
N GLY A 123 2.10 8.09 18.81
CA GLY A 123 2.40 7.46 17.51
C GLY A 123 1.20 6.72 16.92
N PHE A 124 0.41 6.02 17.72
CA PHE A 124 -0.85 5.39 17.27
C PHE A 124 -1.90 6.43 16.89
N ASP A 125 -2.04 7.51 17.65
CA ASP A 125 -2.98 8.60 17.33
C ASP A 125 -2.68 9.24 15.97
N LEU A 126 -1.39 9.45 15.64
CA LEU A 126 -0.97 9.95 14.33
C LEU A 126 -1.39 9.02 13.19
N VAL A 127 -1.26 7.70 13.39
CA VAL A 127 -1.67 6.70 12.39
C VAL A 127 -3.19 6.66 12.24
N GLU A 128 -3.93 6.68 13.35
CA GLU A 128 -5.40 6.63 13.35
C GLU A 128 -6.00 7.83 12.63
N HIS A 129 -5.45 9.03 12.88
CA HIS A 129 -5.89 10.27 12.23
C HIS A 129 -5.27 10.50 10.84
N ARG A 130 -4.50 9.53 10.32
CA ARG A 130 -3.83 9.62 9.01
C ARG A 130 -2.98 10.88 8.85
N ALA A 131 -2.35 11.33 9.93
CA ALA A 131 -1.52 12.53 9.95
C ALA A 131 -0.23 12.35 9.14
N GLY A 132 0.19 11.10 8.91
CA GLY A 132 1.38 10.77 8.13
C GLY A 132 1.27 9.44 7.39
N MET A 133 2.23 9.18 6.51
CA MET A 133 2.28 7.94 5.73
C MET A 133 2.85 6.78 6.57
N ARG A 134 3.93 7.02 7.29
CA ARG A 134 4.57 6.08 8.24
C ARG A 134 5.08 6.82 9.46
N VAL A 135 4.81 6.25 10.62
CA VAL A 135 5.35 6.71 11.91
C VAL A 135 6.39 5.70 12.38
N ALA A 136 7.62 6.14 12.58
CA ALA A 136 8.67 5.33 13.18
C ALA A 136 8.63 5.48 14.70
N VAL A 137 8.70 4.38 15.44
CA VAL A 137 8.94 4.38 16.88
C VAL A 137 10.43 4.16 17.11
N VAL A 138 11.08 5.11 17.75
CA VAL A 138 12.54 5.12 17.93
C VAL A 138 12.88 4.86 19.39
N PRO A 139 13.50 3.71 19.73
CA PRO A 139 13.86 3.38 21.11
C PRO A 139 14.88 4.33 21.72
N HIS A 140 15.77 4.89 20.90
CA HIS A 140 16.89 5.77 21.34
C HIS A 140 16.88 7.04 20.49
N MET A 141 16.05 8.01 20.89
CA MET A 141 15.89 9.28 20.15
C MET A 141 17.16 10.12 20.06
N GLU A 142 18.06 9.99 21.02
CA GLU A 142 19.38 10.65 21.02
C GLU A 142 20.26 10.18 19.85
N GLU A 143 20.15 8.91 19.45
CA GLU A 143 20.87 8.37 18.30
C GLU A 143 20.29 8.89 16.99
N LEU A 144 18.95 9.01 16.91
CA LEU A 144 18.29 9.57 15.75
C LEU A 144 18.60 11.07 15.57
N ALA A 145 18.74 11.81 16.68
CA ALA A 145 19.03 13.25 16.63
C ALA A 145 20.31 13.55 15.83
N ALA A 146 21.29 12.65 15.87
CA ALA A 146 22.53 12.77 15.09
C ALA A 146 22.30 12.57 13.58
N ASP A 147 21.25 11.85 13.19
CA ASP A 147 20.93 11.52 11.80
C ASP A 147 19.82 12.37 11.18
N ILE A 148 19.06 13.11 11.99
CA ILE A 148 17.93 13.95 11.55
C ILE A 148 18.35 14.97 10.47
N ALA A 149 19.57 15.47 10.54
CA ALA A 149 20.08 16.39 9.52
C ALA A 149 20.10 15.78 8.10
N ARG A 150 20.02 14.45 7.99
CA ARG A 150 19.94 13.70 6.73
C ARG A 150 18.50 13.48 6.24
N HIS A 151 17.51 13.74 7.11
CA HIS A 151 16.09 13.51 6.86
C HIS A 151 15.28 14.78 7.10
N PRO A 152 15.45 15.83 6.27
CA PRO A 152 14.88 17.15 6.51
C PRO A 152 13.35 17.18 6.55
N ASP A 153 12.70 16.20 5.94
CA ASP A 153 11.24 16.11 5.85
C ASP A 153 10.61 15.27 6.99
N LEU A 154 11.44 14.70 7.88
CA LEU A 154 10.97 13.88 8.99
C LEU A 154 10.48 14.78 10.15
N VAL A 155 9.21 14.64 10.48
CA VAL A 155 8.60 15.36 11.63
C VAL A 155 8.83 14.55 12.91
N ILE A 156 9.56 15.14 13.87
CA ILE A 156 9.65 14.59 15.23
C ILE A 156 8.43 15.08 15.99
N SER A 157 7.57 14.15 16.36
CA SER A 157 6.34 14.43 17.09
C SER A 157 6.49 13.98 18.54
N LYS A 158 6.11 14.86 19.47
CA LYS A 158 6.07 14.58 20.92
C LYS A 158 4.62 14.59 21.36
N GLY A 159 4.27 13.65 22.23
CA GLY A 159 2.97 13.59 22.89
C GLY A 159 2.82 14.63 23.99
#